data_d53df5b94da32082c46ededf09640f4b
#
_entry.id   d53df5b94da32082c46ededf09640f4b
#
_cell.length_a   1.000
_cell.length_b   1.000
_cell.length_c   1.000
_cell.angle_alpha   90.00
_cell.angle_beta   90.00
_cell.angle_gamma   90.00
#
_symmetry.space_group_name_H-M   'P 1'
#
loop_
_entity.id
_entity.type
_entity.pdbx_description
1 polymer ?
#
loop_
_entity_poly.entity_id
_entity_poly.type
_entity_poly.pdbx_seq_one_letter_code
_entity_poly.pdbx_strand_id
1 'polypeptide(L)'
;MFPGSAALVLTFAAAASAAIPADREVVRVNGVAIRQSEVLDRLWKRYGPQTLEEMVDELLLRQAAQAGKVKASEADIDRRFTKLQAQFGSRELLNSQLEQAGTTISKVREDLAEEIVRERLIIAAKSIVIGEDELKKSYDANKDKLGKPEAVHLRHILVKNEAEAGELVAKIKSGADFQSLARDKSLAASGKATGGDYGFVSRGMLPSEIDEVAFSLKKGEIRMIPGPRGQHILQVVEKRAAQPASFVQAKDDLRELVLSEKIKEAAPAYLQELRRKAEIKTPDAPALAPVKR
;
A
#
# COMPACT_ATOMS: atom_id res chain seq x y z
N MET A 1 -63.64 29.96 12.67
CA MET A 1 -62.67 31.07 12.72
C MET A 1 -61.28 30.47 12.63
N PHE A 2 -60.71 30.43 11.46
CA PHE A 2 -59.35 29.94 11.19
C PHE A 2 -58.47 31.17 10.87
N PRO A 3 -57.34 31.34 11.47
CA PRO A 3 -56.39 32.34 11.01
C PRO A 3 -55.30 31.73 10.12
N GLY A 4 -55.18 32.30 8.95
CA GLY A 4 -53.99 32.81 8.31
C GLY A 4 -52.83 31.87 8.04
N SER A 5 -52.77 31.38 6.78
CA SER A 5 -51.56 30.86 6.17
C SER A 5 -50.55 32.01 5.94
N ALA A 6 -49.45 32.01 6.68
CA ALA A 6 -48.30 32.86 6.38
C ALA A 6 -47.48 32.19 5.28
N ALA A 7 -47.52 32.75 4.08
CA ALA A 7 -46.64 32.37 2.96
C ALA A 7 -45.22 32.84 3.29
N LEU A 8 -44.33 31.88 3.49
CA LEU A 8 -42.89 32.11 3.62
C LEU A 8 -42.30 32.38 2.21
N VAL A 9 -42.10 33.66 1.90
CA VAL A 9 -41.39 34.06 0.69
C VAL A 9 -39.90 33.77 0.91
N LEU A 10 -39.42 32.67 0.34
CA LEU A 10 -37.99 32.40 0.23
C LEU A 10 -37.39 33.33 -0.85
N THR A 11 -36.78 34.41 -0.41
CA THR A 11 -35.89 35.21 -1.26
C THR A 11 -34.66 34.40 -1.54
N PHE A 12 -34.55 33.89 -2.78
CA PHE A 12 -33.31 33.38 -3.32
C PHE A 12 -32.32 34.56 -3.39
N ALA A 13 -31.38 34.60 -2.45
CA ALA A 13 -30.20 35.44 -2.59
C ALA A 13 -29.43 34.92 -3.80
N ALA A 14 -29.27 35.76 -4.80
CA ALA A 14 -28.44 35.48 -5.96
C ALA A 14 -27.04 35.12 -5.48
N ALA A 15 -26.65 33.88 -5.68
CA ALA A 15 -25.29 33.44 -5.42
C ALA A 15 -24.36 34.32 -6.25
N ALA A 16 -23.54 35.11 -5.58
CA ALA A 16 -22.49 35.87 -6.21
C ALA A 16 -21.68 34.90 -7.09
N SER A 17 -21.66 35.17 -8.39
CA SER A 17 -20.80 34.47 -9.34
C SER A 17 -19.37 34.57 -8.82
N ALA A 18 -18.86 33.47 -8.21
CA ALA A 18 -17.47 33.40 -7.83
C ALA A 18 -16.65 33.61 -9.09
N ALA A 19 -15.92 34.72 -9.15
CA ALA A 19 -15.02 35.01 -10.28
C ALA A 19 -14.12 33.77 -10.46
N ILE A 20 -14.12 33.24 -11.68
CA ILE A 20 -13.21 32.14 -12.06
C ILE A 20 -11.81 32.60 -11.71
N PRO A 21 -11.07 31.90 -10.84
CA PRO A 21 -9.72 32.30 -10.46
C PRO A 21 -8.90 32.51 -11.74
N ALA A 22 -8.19 33.63 -11.84
CA ALA A 22 -7.32 33.89 -12.98
C ALA A 22 -6.42 32.68 -13.22
N ASP A 23 -6.33 32.24 -14.48
CA ASP A 23 -5.55 31.06 -14.88
C ASP A 23 -4.08 31.19 -14.41
N ARG A 24 -3.73 30.49 -13.34
CA ARG A 24 -2.46 30.66 -12.62
C ARG A 24 -1.29 30.16 -13.47
N GLU A 25 -0.27 31.00 -13.60
CA GLU A 25 1.03 30.53 -14.10
C GLU A 25 1.65 29.56 -13.09
N VAL A 26 2.01 28.34 -13.55
CA VAL A 26 2.61 27.27 -12.72
C VAL A 26 4.13 27.36 -12.81
N VAL A 27 4.67 27.59 -14.02
CA VAL A 27 6.11 27.68 -14.27
C VAL A 27 6.38 28.48 -15.54
N ARG A 28 7.53 29.12 -15.64
CA ARG A 28 8.01 29.84 -16.81
C ARG A 28 9.32 29.25 -17.31
N VAL A 29 9.37 28.88 -18.60
CA VAL A 29 10.56 28.32 -19.24
C VAL A 29 10.96 29.22 -20.41
N ASN A 30 12.13 29.79 -20.39
CA ASN A 30 12.64 30.70 -21.45
C ASN A 30 11.63 31.81 -21.85
N GLY A 31 10.96 32.38 -20.85
CA GLY A 31 9.95 33.44 -21.07
C GLY A 31 8.54 32.96 -21.44
N VAL A 32 8.34 31.67 -21.72
CA VAL A 32 7.02 31.09 -22.04
C VAL A 32 6.39 30.53 -20.76
N ALA A 33 5.20 31.01 -20.41
CA ALA A 33 4.46 30.56 -19.24
C ALA A 33 3.71 29.25 -19.54
N ILE A 34 3.77 28.28 -18.61
CA ILE A 34 2.87 27.12 -18.56
C ILE A 34 1.80 27.43 -17.52
N ARG A 35 0.54 27.34 -17.93
CA ARG A 35 -0.61 27.69 -17.10
C ARG A 35 -1.28 26.47 -16.48
N GLN A 36 -1.97 26.69 -15.38
CA GLN A 36 -2.71 25.62 -14.68
C GLN A 36 -3.76 24.97 -15.58
N SER A 37 -4.46 25.76 -16.41
CA SER A 37 -5.45 25.26 -17.37
C SER A 37 -4.84 24.28 -18.38
N GLU A 38 -3.63 24.55 -18.87
CA GLU A 38 -2.94 23.67 -19.83
C GLU A 38 -2.56 22.32 -19.16
N VAL A 39 -2.14 22.38 -17.91
CA VAL A 39 -1.84 21.17 -17.12
C VAL A 39 -3.11 20.36 -16.86
N LEU A 40 -4.19 21.02 -16.42
CA LEU A 40 -5.48 20.37 -16.17
C LEU A 40 -6.09 19.76 -17.43
N ASP A 41 -6.05 20.47 -18.58
CA ASP A 41 -6.53 19.93 -19.86
C ASP A 41 -5.76 18.66 -20.26
N ARG A 42 -4.42 18.67 -20.09
CA ARG A 42 -3.58 17.50 -20.37
C ARG A 42 -3.88 16.33 -19.42
N LEU A 43 -4.08 16.61 -18.14
CA LEU A 43 -4.46 15.59 -17.15
C LEU A 43 -5.84 15.02 -17.45
N TRP A 44 -6.82 15.89 -17.78
CA TRP A 44 -8.17 15.45 -18.14
C TRP A 44 -8.16 14.55 -19.39
N LYS A 45 -7.47 14.94 -20.46
CA LYS A 45 -7.35 14.13 -21.68
C LYS A 45 -6.71 12.78 -21.42
N ARG A 46 -5.76 12.72 -20.50
CA ARG A 46 -5.00 11.49 -20.20
C ARG A 46 -5.68 10.57 -19.21
N TYR A 47 -6.27 11.13 -18.17
CA TYR A 47 -6.78 10.37 -17.02
C TYR A 47 -8.28 10.60 -16.76
N GLY A 48 -8.84 11.70 -17.25
CA GLY A 48 -10.20 12.13 -16.91
C GLY A 48 -11.28 11.07 -17.16
N PRO A 49 -11.34 10.41 -18.33
CA PRO A 49 -12.35 9.41 -18.58
C PRO A 49 -12.31 8.24 -17.59
N GLN A 50 -11.12 7.70 -17.31
CA GLN A 50 -10.97 6.62 -16.35
C GLN A 50 -11.30 7.07 -14.92
N THR A 51 -10.80 8.23 -14.50
CA THR A 51 -11.09 8.79 -13.18
C THR A 51 -12.59 9.05 -13.00
N LEU A 52 -13.29 9.52 -14.05
CA LEU A 52 -14.73 9.73 -14.00
C LEU A 52 -15.49 8.41 -13.79
N GLU A 53 -15.10 7.35 -14.50
CA GLU A 53 -15.69 6.01 -14.31
C GLU A 53 -15.48 5.49 -12.88
N GLU A 54 -14.28 5.66 -12.34
CA GLU A 54 -13.94 5.30 -10.95
C GLU A 54 -14.81 6.11 -9.95
N MET A 55 -14.96 7.42 -10.15
CA MET A 55 -15.80 8.28 -9.31
C MET A 55 -17.29 7.90 -9.38
N VAL A 56 -17.78 7.48 -10.55
CA VAL A 56 -19.15 6.98 -10.72
C VAL A 56 -19.33 5.71 -9.88
N ASP A 57 -18.42 4.76 -9.97
CA ASP A 57 -18.47 3.52 -9.20
C ASP A 57 -18.41 3.76 -7.69
N GLU A 58 -17.53 4.65 -7.23
CA GLU A 58 -17.45 5.06 -5.83
C GLU A 58 -18.77 5.69 -5.34
N LEU A 59 -19.35 6.57 -6.14
CA LEU A 59 -20.64 7.21 -5.80
C LEU A 59 -21.76 6.18 -5.70
N LEU A 60 -21.84 5.23 -6.65
CA LEU A 60 -22.84 4.17 -6.62
C LEU A 60 -22.70 3.26 -5.41
N LEU A 61 -21.47 2.89 -5.05
CA LEU A 61 -21.19 2.11 -3.85
C LEU A 61 -21.58 2.87 -2.58
N ARG A 62 -21.26 4.17 -2.51
CA ARG A 62 -21.66 5.02 -1.37
C ARG A 62 -23.18 5.13 -1.24
N GLN A 63 -23.90 5.31 -2.34
CA GLN A 63 -25.36 5.33 -2.35
C GLN A 63 -25.95 3.98 -1.92
N ALA A 64 -25.41 2.87 -2.42
CA ALA A 64 -25.81 1.54 -2.00
C ALA A 64 -25.58 1.28 -0.51
N ALA A 65 -24.46 1.77 0.03
CA ALA A 65 -24.14 1.68 1.46
C ALA A 65 -25.13 2.46 2.31
N GLN A 66 -25.48 3.67 1.89
CA GLN A 66 -26.47 4.51 2.58
C GLN A 66 -27.86 3.86 2.58
N ALA A 67 -28.30 3.36 1.41
CA ALA A 67 -29.59 2.69 1.27
C ALA A 67 -29.67 1.40 2.11
N GLY A 68 -28.60 0.60 2.13
CA GLY A 68 -28.46 -0.62 2.91
C GLY A 68 -28.11 -0.41 4.37
N LYS A 69 -27.86 0.84 4.81
CA LYS A 69 -27.36 1.19 6.15
C LYS A 69 -26.08 0.42 6.53
N VAL A 70 -25.24 0.10 5.53
CA VAL A 70 -23.97 -0.62 5.71
C VAL A 70 -22.92 0.36 6.19
N LYS A 71 -22.24 0.04 7.29
CA LYS A 71 -21.21 0.87 7.90
C LYS A 71 -20.03 0.00 8.34
N ALA A 72 -18.84 0.56 8.37
CA ALA A 72 -17.71 0.01 9.10
C ALA A 72 -17.87 0.36 10.60
N SER A 73 -17.54 -0.57 11.49
CA SER A 73 -17.42 -0.26 12.91
C SER A 73 -16.00 0.22 13.24
N GLU A 74 -15.83 1.04 14.27
CA GLU A 74 -14.51 1.45 14.73
C GLU A 74 -13.62 0.25 15.06
N ALA A 75 -14.19 -0.80 15.64
CA ALA A 75 -13.44 -2.03 15.94
C ALA A 75 -12.89 -2.73 14.68
N ASP A 76 -13.62 -2.69 13.57
CA ASP A 76 -13.14 -3.26 12.31
C ASP A 76 -12.03 -2.40 11.69
N ILE A 77 -12.21 -1.07 11.74
CA ILE A 77 -11.21 -0.11 11.27
C ILE A 77 -9.92 -0.26 12.09
N ASP A 78 -10.03 -0.30 13.42
CA ASP A 78 -8.88 -0.48 14.32
C ASP A 78 -8.14 -1.78 14.04
N ARG A 79 -8.84 -2.88 13.82
CA ARG A 79 -8.26 -4.18 13.51
C ARG A 79 -7.47 -4.13 12.19
N ARG A 80 -8.04 -3.54 11.14
CA ARG A 80 -7.35 -3.37 9.86
C ARG A 80 -6.17 -2.42 9.96
N PHE A 81 -6.35 -1.31 10.66
CA PHE A 81 -5.27 -0.36 10.88
C PHE A 81 -4.10 -0.95 11.67
N THR A 82 -4.39 -1.76 12.71
CA THR A 82 -3.36 -2.47 13.47
C THR A 82 -2.58 -3.45 12.60
N LYS A 83 -3.27 -4.22 11.72
CA LYS A 83 -2.61 -5.11 10.76
C LYS A 83 -1.72 -4.33 9.78
N LEU A 84 -2.21 -3.21 9.25
CA LEU A 84 -1.43 -2.33 8.39
C LEU A 84 -0.19 -1.79 9.13
N GLN A 85 -0.37 -1.27 10.33
CA GLN A 85 0.74 -0.73 11.14
C GLN A 85 1.83 -1.78 11.40
N ALA A 86 1.44 -3.04 11.65
CA ALA A 86 2.40 -4.13 11.88
C ALA A 86 3.34 -4.38 10.69
N GLN A 87 2.93 -4.03 9.47
CA GLN A 87 3.76 -4.17 8.26
C GLN A 87 4.90 -3.15 8.20
N PHE A 88 4.79 -2.03 8.92
CA PHE A 88 5.79 -0.96 8.93
C PHE A 88 6.82 -1.10 10.08
N GLY A 89 6.66 -2.10 10.95
CA GLY A 89 7.58 -2.38 12.05
C GLY A 89 7.45 -1.41 13.23
N SER A 90 7.25 -0.09 13.00
CA SER A 90 6.98 0.88 14.08
C SER A 90 5.98 1.96 13.64
N ARG A 91 5.39 2.63 14.63
CA ARG A 91 4.47 3.75 14.41
C ARG A 91 5.18 4.96 13.80
N GLU A 92 6.41 5.19 14.19
CA GLU A 92 7.25 6.29 13.70
C GLU A 92 7.55 6.11 12.21
N LEU A 93 7.87 4.87 11.79
CA LEU A 93 8.09 4.55 10.37
C LEU A 93 6.81 4.72 9.55
N LEU A 94 5.67 4.26 10.06
CA LEU A 94 4.39 4.49 9.41
C LEU A 94 4.13 5.99 9.23
N ASN A 95 4.26 6.81 10.28
CA ASN A 95 4.05 8.25 10.21
C ASN A 95 4.96 8.91 9.17
N SER A 96 6.25 8.58 9.17
CA SER A 96 7.20 9.11 8.18
C SER A 96 6.83 8.75 6.73
N GLN A 97 6.35 7.54 6.50
CA GLN A 97 5.88 7.12 5.17
C GLN A 97 4.61 7.86 4.74
N LEU A 98 3.67 8.07 5.67
CA LEU A 98 2.45 8.82 5.40
C LEU A 98 2.74 10.29 5.08
N GLU A 99 3.64 10.93 5.82
CA GLU A 99 4.08 12.29 5.54
C GLU A 99 4.74 12.41 4.16
N GLN A 100 5.62 11.48 3.79
CA GLN A 100 6.24 11.43 2.46
C GLN A 100 5.22 11.23 1.34
N ALA A 101 4.17 10.45 1.60
CA ALA A 101 3.07 10.24 0.67
C ALA A 101 2.04 11.40 0.66
N GLY A 102 2.21 12.42 1.51
CA GLY A 102 1.28 13.55 1.62
C GLY A 102 -0.10 13.17 2.15
N THR A 103 -0.17 12.14 2.99
CA THR A 103 -1.42 11.65 3.58
C THR A 103 -1.34 11.60 5.12
N THR A 104 -2.43 11.23 5.80
CA THR A 104 -2.55 11.20 7.25
C THR A 104 -3.15 9.89 7.75
N ILE A 105 -2.93 9.58 9.03
CA ILE A 105 -3.59 8.44 9.70
C ILE A 105 -5.12 8.54 9.57
N SER A 106 -5.69 9.74 9.72
CA SER A 106 -7.14 9.94 9.58
C SER A 106 -7.61 9.53 8.20
N LYS A 107 -6.91 9.97 7.15
CA LYS A 107 -7.26 9.60 5.77
C LYS A 107 -7.14 8.10 5.51
N VAL A 108 -6.09 7.47 6.02
CA VAL A 108 -5.93 6.01 5.93
C VAL A 108 -7.08 5.28 6.61
N ARG A 109 -7.52 5.74 7.79
CA ARG A 109 -8.68 5.14 8.50
C ARG A 109 -9.99 5.32 7.74
N GLU A 110 -10.19 6.48 7.10
CA GLU A 110 -11.34 6.73 6.22
C GLU A 110 -11.32 5.76 5.03
N ASP A 111 -10.19 5.61 4.36
CA ASP A 111 -10.03 4.70 3.22
C ASP A 111 -10.30 3.24 3.63
N LEU A 112 -9.81 2.81 4.80
CA LEU A 112 -10.11 1.49 5.36
C LEU A 112 -11.61 1.32 5.67
N ALA A 113 -12.26 2.36 6.17
CA ALA A 113 -13.71 2.32 6.42
C ALA A 113 -14.51 2.15 5.13
N GLU A 114 -14.14 2.89 4.06
CA GLU A 114 -14.75 2.77 2.74
C GLU A 114 -14.53 1.38 2.14
N GLU A 115 -13.32 0.82 2.28
CA GLU A 115 -13.00 -0.53 1.83
C GLU A 115 -13.86 -1.58 2.55
N ILE A 116 -13.96 -1.52 3.88
CA ILE A 116 -14.79 -2.43 4.68
C ILE A 116 -16.27 -2.35 4.25
N VAL A 117 -16.78 -1.14 4.02
CA VAL A 117 -18.16 -0.94 3.56
C VAL A 117 -18.38 -1.58 2.18
N ARG A 118 -17.46 -1.35 1.24
CA ARG A 118 -17.50 -1.95 -0.10
C ARG A 118 -17.51 -3.48 -0.05
N GLU A 119 -16.63 -4.07 0.76
CA GLU A 119 -16.57 -5.52 0.94
C GLU A 119 -17.90 -6.07 1.49
N ARG A 120 -18.45 -5.45 2.53
CA ARG A 120 -19.73 -5.85 3.12
C ARG A 120 -20.89 -5.78 2.15
N LEU A 121 -20.93 -4.77 1.30
CA LEU A 121 -21.92 -4.65 0.24
C LEU A 121 -21.84 -5.83 -0.74
N ILE A 122 -20.63 -6.15 -1.22
CA ILE A 122 -20.41 -7.24 -2.18
C ILE A 122 -20.75 -8.58 -1.54
N ILE A 123 -20.29 -8.82 -0.31
CA ILE A 123 -20.60 -10.05 0.44
C ILE A 123 -22.11 -10.25 0.56
N ALA A 124 -22.83 -9.21 0.97
CA ALA A 124 -24.28 -9.28 1.14
C ALA A 124 -25.00 -9.46 -0.21
N ALA A 125 -24.65 -8.66 -1.22
CA ALA A 125 -25.29 -8.69 -2.54
C ALA A 125 -25.09 -10.01 -3.28
N LYS A 126 -23.95 -10.65 -3.09
CA LYS A 126 -23.59 -11.92 -3.77
C LYS A 126 -23.70 -13.15 -2.88
N SER A 127 -24.22 -12.97 -1.64
CA SER A 127 -24.35 -14.05 -0.66
C SER A 127 -23.07 -14.87 -0.52
N ILE A 128 -21.93 -14.18 -0.42
CA ILE A 128 -20.62 -14.82 -0.33
C ILE A 128 -20.50 -15.57 0.99
N VAL A 129 -20.38 -16.88 0.89
CA VAL A 129 -20.12 -17.78 2.01
C VAL A 129 -18.82 -18.53 1.76
N ILE A 130 -18.06 -18.79 2.79
CA ILE A 130 -16.81 -19.54 2.71
C ILE A 130 -17.02 -20.89 3.37
N GLY A 131 -16.94 -21.95 2.55
CA GLY A 131 -17.03 -23.33 2.99
C GLY A 131 -15.71 -23.88 3.52
N GLU A 132 -15.78 -24.91 4.35
CA GLU A 132 -14.57 -25.54 4.92
C GLU A 132 -13.71 -26.20 3.85
N ASP A 133 -14.34 -26.76 2.81
CA ASP A 133 -13.62 -27.38 1.68
C ASP A 133 -12.83 -26.37 0.86
N GLU A 134 -13.32 -25.12 0.73
CA GLU A 134 -12.60 -24.04 0.08
C GLU A 134 -11.37 -23.64 0.90
N LEU A 135 -11.51 -23.58 2.22
CA LEU A 135 -10.38 -23.30 3.11
C LEU A 135 -9.32 -24.41 3.03
N LYS A 136 -9.73 -25.69 2.97
CA LYS A 136 -8.79 -26.81 2.82
C LYS A 136 -8.07 -26.75 1.48
N LYS A 137 -8.79 -26.48 0.37
CA LYS A 137 -8.17 -26.29 -0.95
C LYS A 137 -7.17 -25.13 -0.95
N SER A 138 -7.55 -23.99 -0.36
CA SER A 138 -6.66 -22.84 -0.23
C SER A 138 -5.44 -23.16 0.64
N TYR A 139 -5.60 -23.93 1.72
CA TYR A 139 -4.50 -24.41 2.53
C TYR A 139 -3.52 -25.27 1.73
N ASP A 140 -4.02 -26.27 1.01
CA ASP A 140 -3.17 -27.17 0.23
C ASP A 140 -2.38 -26.44 -0.87
N ALA A 141 -3.00 -25.43 -1.48
CA ALA A 141 -2.36 -24.58 -2.49
C ALA A 141 -1.32 -23.60 -1.93
N ASN A 142 -1.43 -23.23 -0.64
CA ASN A 142 -0.61 -22.17 -0.03
C ASN A 142 0.22 -22.65 1.18
N LYS A 143 0.16 -23.91 1.57
CA LYS A 143 0.78 -24.43 2.79
C LYS A 143 2.24 -24.08 2.97
N ASP A 144 3.00 -23.99 1.87
CA ASP A 144 4.43 -23.63 1.90
C ASP A 144 4.68 -22.15 2.19
N LYS A 145 3.63 -21.30 2.04
CA LYS A 145 3.67 -19.86 2.32
C LYS A 145 3.02 -19.50 3.66
N LEU A 146 2.32 -20.46 4.28
CA LEU A 146 1.63 -20.25 5.53
C LEU A 146 2.54 -20.57 6.73
N GLY A 147 2.44 -19.76 7.76
CA GLY A 147 3.26 -19.90 8.96
C GLY A 147 4.46 -18.98 8.98
N LYS A 148 5.52 -19.42 9.65
CA LYS A 148 6.76 -18.64 9.75
C LYS A 148 7.71 -19.07 8.63
N PRO A 149 8.09 -18.18 7.72
CA PRO A 149 9.07 -18.49 6.68
C PRO A 149 10.45 -18.81 7.29
N GLU A 150 11.29 -19.46 6.50
CA GLU A 150 12.72 -19.58 6.83
C GLU A 150 13.29 -18.16 7.02
N ALA A 151 14.10 -17.98 8.07
CA ALA A 151 14.72 -16.69 8.38
C ALA A 151 16.19 -16.87 8.76
N VAL A 152 17.00 -15.87 8.42
CA VAL A 152 18.40 -15.79 8.81
C VAL A 152 18.65 -14.50 9.58
N HIS A 153 19.38 -14.58 10.69
CA HIS A 153 19.93 -13.39 11.34
C HIS A 153 21.18 -13.01 10.55
N LEU A 154 21.08 -11.89 9.84
CA LEU A 154 22.07 -11.46 8.88
C LEU A 154 22.82 -10.24 9.36
N ARG A 155 24.16 -10.25 9.20
CA ARG A 155 25.01 -9.08 9.29
C ARG A 155 25.61 -8.77 7.91
N HIS A 156 25.79 -7.49 7.63
CA HIS A 156 26.22 -7.04 6.31
C HIS A 156 27.20 -5.85 6.40
N ILE A 157 28.28 -5.92 5.62
CA ILE A 157 29.19 -4.81 5.35
C ILE A 157 29.24 -4.60 3.85
N LEU A 158 29.24 -3.34 3.40
CA LEU A 158 29.46 -2.94 2.02
C LEU A 158 30.76 -2.14 1.93
N VAL A 159 31.67 -2.55 1.04
CA VAL A 159 32.93 -1.85 0.77
C VAL A 159 33.14 -1.65 -0.73
N LYS A 160 34.10 -0.80 -1.12
CA LYS A 160 34.26 -0.40 -2.52
C LYS A 160 34.77 -1.52 -3.43
N ASN A 161 35.71 -2.34 -2.95
CA ASN A 161 36.45 -3.29 -3.78
C ASN A 161 36.72 -4.61 -3.06
N GLU A 162 37.13 -5.59 -3.82
CA GLU A 162 37.41 -6.94 -3.36
C GLU A 162 38.57 -7.03 -2.39
N ALA A 163 39.63 -6.24 -2.58
CA ALA A 163 40.80 -6.25 -1.71
C ALA A 163 40.43 -5.83 -0.29
N GLU A 164 39.68 -4.73 -0.14
CA GLU A 164 39.15 -4.25 1.15
C GLU A 164 38.21 -5.29 1.79
N ALA A 165 37.36 -5.92 1.00
CA ALA A 165 36.46 -6.96 1.49
C ALA A 165 37.27 -8.18 1.99
N GLY A 166 38.29 -8.60 1.26
CA GLY A 166 39.16 -9.70 1.64
C GLY A 166 39.90 -9.46 2.97
N GLU A 167 40.44 -8.24 3.15
CA GLU A 167 41.09 -7.84 4.40
C GLU A 167 40.10 -7.90 5.60
N LEU A 168 38.87 -7.39 5.41
CA LEU A 168 37.86 -7.41 6.47
C LEU A 168 37.42 -8.82 6.80
N VAL A 169 37.22 -9.67 5.81
CA VAL A 169 36.88 -11.08 6.03
C VAL A 169 38.01 -11.80 6.78
N ALA A 170 39.28 -11.54 6.45
CA ALA A 170 40.42 -12.12 7.17
C ALA A 170 40.42 -11.67 8.64
N LYS A 171 40.20 -10.38 8.92
CA LYS A 171 40.10 -9.84 10.30
C LYS A 171 38.94 -10.48 11.06
N ILE A 172 37.76 -10.61 10.45
CA ILE A 172 36.61 -11.22 11.13
C ILE A 172 36.89 -12.70 11.42
N LYS A 173 37.49 -13.43 10.49
CA LYS A 173 37.88 -14.84 10.71
C LYS A 173 38.95 -14.99 11.80
N SER A 174 39.80 -13.98 12.01
CA SER A 174 40.78 -13.97 13.11
C SER A 174 40.19 -13.44 14.44
N GLY A 175 38.88 -13.19 14.52
CA GLY A 175 38.20 -12.86 15.77
C GLY A 175 37.87 -11.36 15.96
N ALA A 176 38.11 -10.50 14.97
CA ALA A 176 37.71 -9.11 15.06
C ALA A 176 36.18 -8.97 15.09
N ASP A 177 35.69 -8.01 15.86
CA ASP A 177 34.26 -7.76 15.99
C ASP A 177 33.65 -7.23 14.68
N PHE A 178 32.68 -7.97 14.15
CA PHE A 178 32.00 -7.61 12.91
C PHE A 178 31.33 -6.27 12.97
N GLN A 179 30.63 -5.98 14.08
CA GLN A 179 29.85 -4.74 14.22
C GLN A 179 30.75 -3.52 14.28
N SER A 180 31.87 -3.62 14.96
CA SER A 180 32.88 -2.55 15.02
C SER A 180 33.45 -2.25 13.64
N LEU A 181 33.82 -3.29 12.88
CA LEU A 181 34.30 -3.14 11.49
C LEU A 181 33.23 -2.57 10.57
N ALA A 182 31.96 -2.96 10.76
CA ALA A 182 30.84 -2.43 10.01
C ALA A 182 30.63 -0.92 10.27
N ARG A 183 30.71 -0.48 11.51
CA ARG A 183 30.61 0.95 11.87
C ARG A 183 31.74 1.79 11.28
N ASP A 184 32.94 1.23 11.26
CA ASP A 184 34.14 1.94 10.78
C ASP A 184 34.23 1.97 9.25
N LYS A 185 33.97 0.87 8.57
CA LYS A 185 34.28 0.66 7.15
C LYS A 185 33.09 0.58 6.22
N SER A 186 31.88 0.25 6.71
CA SER A 186 30.76 0.02 5.81
C SER A 186 30.29 1.30 5.12
N LEU A 187 30.07 1.19 3.81
CA LEU A 187 29.42 2.22 2.99
C LEU A 187 27.88 2.17 3.09
N ALA A 188 27.32 1.09 3.63
CA ALA A 188 25.89 0.96 3.88
C ALA A 188 25.49 1.78 5.11
N ALA A 189 24.36 2.49 5.03
CA ALA A 189 23.82 3.28 6.14
C ALA A 189 23.61 2.44 7.40
N SER A 190 23.13 1.19 7.26
CA SER A 190 22.98 0.21 8.34
C SER A 190 24.30 -0.12 9.03
N GLY A 191 25.45 -0.08 8.32
CA GLY A 191 26.75 -0.31 8.92
C GLY A 191 27.03 0.66 10.05
N LYS A 192 26.76 1.94 9.85
CA LYS A 192 26.97 2.99 10.86
C LYS A 192 25.91 2.95 11.96
N ALA A 193 24.65 2.73 11.61
CA ALA A 193 23.54 2.79 12.53
C ALA A 193 23.49 1.58 13.49
N THR A 194 23.57 0.35 12.94
CA THR A 194 23.38 -0.90 13.71
C THR A 194 24.64 -1.77 13.78
N GLY A 195 25.78 -1.31 13.25
CA GLY A 195 26.96 -2.17 13.08
C GLY A 195 26.72 -3.26 12.02
N GLY A 196 25.89 -2.97 11.03
CA GLY A 196 25.57 -3.91 9.96
C GLY A 196 24.61 -5.03 10.35
N ASP A 197 24.07 -5.02 11.56
CA ASP A 197 23.11 -6.03 12.02
C ASP A 197 21.71 -5.75 11.48
N TYR A 198 21.19 -6.67 10.67
CA TYR A 198 19.83 -6.61 10.10
C TYR A 198 18.79 -7.37 10.95
N GLY A 199 19.25 -8.08 11.99
CA GLY A 199 18.40 -8.99 12.71
C GLY A 199 17.94 -10.17 11.86
N PHE A 200 16.77 -10.75 12.21
CA PHE A 200 16.17 -11.82 11.41
C PHE A 200 15.48 -11.28 10.17
N VAL A 201 15.92 -11.76 9.02
CA VAL A 201 15.35 -11.45 7.71
C VAL A 201 14.75 -12.73 7.14
N SER A 202 13.50 -12.68 6.70
CA SER A 202 12.81 -13.80 6.07
C SER A 202 13.25 -13.97 4.61
N ARG A 203 13.20 -15.19 4.10
CA ARG A 203 13.48 -15.49 2.69
C ARG A 203 12.58 -14.65 1.77
N GLY A 204 13.16 -14.06 0.72
CA GLY A 204 12.49 -13.19 -0.25
C GLY A 204 12.40 -11.71 0.15
N MET A 205 12.93 -11.33 1.31
CA MET A 205 12.96 -9.92 1.77
C MET A 205 14.21 -9.15 1.34
N LEU A 206 15.20 -9.85 0.79
CA LEU A 206 16.44 -9.27 0.28
C LEU A 206 16.44 -9.26 -1.26
N PRO A 207 17.28 -8.45 -1.91
CA PRO A 207 17.56 -8.63 -3.34
C PRO A 207 17.96 -10.08 -3.63
N SER A 208 17.48 -10.66 -4.75
CA SER A 208 17.59 -12.11 -5.02
C SER A 208 19.00 -12.66 -4.89
N GLU A 209 20.01 -11.94 -5.39
CA GLU A 209 21.42 -12.35 -5.32
C GLU A 209 21.94 -12.44 -3.88
N ILE A 210 21.50 -11.52 -3.02
CA ILE A 210 21.86 -11.54 -1.59
C ILE A 210 21.05 -12.60 -0.85
N ASP A 211 19.77 -12.75 -1.18
CA ASP A 211 18.86 -13.72 -0.57
C ASP A 211 19.35 -15.14 -0.77
N GLU A 212 19.63 -15.52 -2.00
CA GLU A 212 20.13 -16.86 -2.36
C GLU A 212 21.41 -17.19 -1.58
N VAL A 213 22.36 -16.26 -1.53
CA VAL A 213 23.62 -16.48 -0.81
C VAL A 213 23.37 -16.55 0.70
N ALA A 214 22.66 -15.60 1.28
CA ALA A 214 22.40 -15.56 2.72
C ALA A 214 21.73 -16.84 3.24
N PHE A 215 20.77 -17.36 2.48
CA PHE A 215 20.07 -18.59 2.85
C PHE A 215 20.85 -19.89 2.57
N SER A 216 21.86 -19.85 1.66
CA SER A 216 22.76 -20.98 1.42
C SER A 216 23.83 -21.14 2.51
N LEU A 217 24.20 -20.03 3.18
CA LEU A 217 25.24 -20.05 4.22
C LEU A 217 24.81 -20.81 5.45
N LYS A 218 25.78 -21.41 6.13
CA LYS A 218 25.61 -22.04 7.45
C LYS A 218 25.74 -20.97 8.55
N LYS A 219 25.25 -21.29 9.75
CA LYS A 219 25.47 -20.45 10.93
C LYS A 219 26.98 -20.18 11.13
N GLY A 220 27.32 -18.91 11.33
CA GLY A 220 28.70 -18.43 11.48
C GLY A 220 29.47 -18.23 10.16
N GLU A 221 28.95 -18.70 9.04
CA GLU A 221 29.63 -18.60 7.76
C GLU A 221 29.61 -17.15 7.24
N ILE A 222 30.73 -16.78 6.55
CA ILE A 222 30.91 -15.46 5.95
C ILE A 222 31.16 -15.64 4.47
N ARG A 223 30.50 -14.83 3.65
CA ARG A 223 30.68 -14.81 2.18
C ARG A 223 30.80 -13.38 1.66
N MET A 224 31.69 -13.21 0.69
CA MET A 224 31.75 -12.00 -0.15
C MET A 224 30.98 -12.24 -1.42
N ILE A 225 30.24 -11.23 -1.88
CA ILE A 225 29.56 -11.21 -3.17
C ILE A 225 29.71 -9.84 -3.84
N PRO A 226 29.95 -9.79 -5.14
CA PRO A 226 29.97 -8.53 -5.88
C PRO A 226 28.56 -7.96 -6.00
N GLY A 227 28.46 -6.64 -6.04
CA GLY A 227 27.20 -5.95 -6.29
C GLY A 227 27.42 -4.61 -6.98
N PRO A 228 26.35 -3.95 -7.44
CA PRO A 228 26.45 -2.71 -8.23
C PRO A 228 27.16 -1.54 -7.52
N ARG A 229 27.19 -1.57 -6.18
CA ARG A 229 27.78 -0.51 -5.35
C ARG A 229 29.10 -0.90 -4.68
N GLY A 230 29.63 -2.07 -4.99
CA GLY A 230 30.86 -2.60 -4.40
C GLY A 230 30.71 -4.05 -3.94
N GLN A 231 31.51 -4.45 -2.96
CA GLN A 231 31.54 -5.81 -2.42
C GLN A 231 30.70 -5.87 -1.14
N HIS A 232 29.80 -6.85 -1.09
CA HIS A 232 29.01 -7.17 0.07
C HIS A 232 29.67 -8.30 0.87
N ILE A 233 29.84 -8.11 2.16
CA ILE A 233 30.28 -9.13 3.10
C ILE A 233 29.06 -9.52 3.93
N LEU A 234 28.66 -10.77 3.84
CA LEU A 234 27.51 -11.33 4.55
C LEU A 234 27.99 -12.30 5.61
N GLN A 235 27.38 -12.21 6.81
CA GLN A 235 27.57 -13.19 7.87
C GLN A 235 26.21 -13.64 8.38
N VAL A 236 25.99 -14.96 8.41
CA VAL A 236 24.79 -15.56 9.03
C VAL A 236 25.10 -15.88 10.48
N VAL A 237 24.44 -15.17 11.39
CA VAL A 237 24.62 -15.38 12.86
C VAL A 237 23.80 -16.56 13.33
N GLU A 238 22.57 -16.69 12.85
CA GLU A 238 21.61 -17.73 13.23
C GLU A 238 20.67 -18.03 12.06
N LYS A 239 20.15 -19.25 12.00
CA LYS A 239 19.11 -19.66 11.04
C LYS A 239 17.89 -20.19 11.79
N ARG A 240 16.72 -19.84 11.31
CA ARG A 240 15.44 -20.39 11.75
C ARG A 240 14.81 -21.11 10.58
N ALA A 241 14.57 -22.40 10.75
CA ALA A 241 13.85 -23.16 9.74
C ALA A 241 12.42 -22.64 9.59
N ALA A 242 11.88 -22.80 8.39
CA ALA A 242 10.46 -22.56 8.15
C ALA A 242 9.62 -23.41 9.12
N GLN A 243 8.59 -22.80 9.65
CA GLN A 243 7.59 -23.46 10.50
C GLN A 243 6.23 -23.35 9.82
N PRO A 244 5.86 -24.32 8.96
CA PRO A 244 4.55 -24.29 8.31
C PRO A 244 3.43 -24.25 9.35
N ALA A 245 2.44 -23.43 9.13
CA ALA A 245 1.26 -23.42 9.97
C ALA A 245 0.42 -24.66 9.68
N SER A 246 -0.15 -25.27 10.70
CA SER A 246 -1.21 -26.26 10.52
C SER A 246 -2.46 -25.59 9.94
N PHE A 247 -3.37 -26.38 9.33
CA PHE A 247 -4.64 -25.87 8.83
C PHE A 247 -5.42 -25.09 9.90
N VAL A 248 -5.43 -25.58 11.14
CA VAL A 248 -6.12 -24.92 12.26
C VAL A 248 -5.50 -23.55 12.57
N GLN A 249 -4.17 -23.46 12.58
CA GLN A 249 -3.45 -22.21 12.84
C GLN A 249 -3.63 -21.19 11.71
N ALA A 250 -3.72 -21.66 10.46
CA ALA A 250 -3.86 -20.81 9.28
C ALA A 250 -5.31 -20.47 8.94
N LYS A 251 -6.30 -21.04 9.66
CA LYS A 251 -7.72 -20.98 9.26
C LYS A 251 -8.26 -19.55 9.11
N ASP A 252 -7.86 -18.64 9.97
CA ASP A 252 -8.32 -17.27 9.93
C ASP A 252 -7.67 -16.48 8.77
N ASP A 253 -6.37 -16.67 8.55
CA ASP A 253 -5.66 -16.06 7.42
C ASP A 253 -6.18 -16.60 6.09
N LEU A 254 -6.45 -17.90 6.00
CA LEU A 254 -7.06 -18.54 4.83
C LEU A 254 -8.47 -18.01 4.57
N ARG A 255 -9.26 -17.76 5.61
CA ARG A 255 -10.58 -17.18 5.47
C ARG A 255 -10.52 -15.78 4.88
N GLU A 256 -9.59 -14.95 5.34
CA GLU A 256 -9.36 -13.62 4.79
C GLU A 256 -8.92 -13.70 3.32
N LEU A 257 -7.98 -14.60 3.00
CA LEU A 257 -7.51 -14.81 1.63
C LEU A 257 -8.65 -15.22 0.69
N VAL A 258 -9.37 -16.29 1.02
CA VAL A 258 -10.50 -16.80 0.20
C VAL A 258 -11.61 -15.76 0.08
N LEU A 259 -11.90 -15.01 1.16
CA LEU A 259 -12.87 -13.93 1.13
C LEU A 259 -12.45 -12.83 0.17
N SER A 260 -11.21 -12.39 0.22
CA SER A 260 -10.66 -11.36 -0.66
C SER A 260 -10.73 -11.79 -2.14
N GLU A 261 -10.37 -13.03 -2.45
CA GLU A 261 -10.46 -13.59 -3.80
C GLU A 261 -11.91 -13.60 -4.31
N LYS A 262 -12.87 -14.08 -3.50
CA LYS A 262 -14.30 -14.08 -3.86
C LYS A 262 -14.87 -12.69 -4.05
N ILE A 263 -14.49 -11.73 -3.21
CA ILE A 263 -14.89 -10.33 -3.36
C ILE A 263 -14.35 -9.75 -4.66
N LYS A 264 -13.05 -9.97 -4.95
CA LYS A 264 -12.40 -9.50 -6.17
C LYS A 264 -13.07 -10.05 -7.42
N GLU A 265 -13.46 -11.32 -7.41
CA GLU A 265 -14.18 -11.97 -8.51
C GLU A 265 -15.60 -11.42 -8.67
N ALA A 266 -16.30 -11.19 -7.56
CA ALA A 266 -17.69 -10.76 -7.55
C ALA A 266 -17.89 -9.26 -7.79
N ALA A 267 -16.90 -8.43 -7.49
CA ALA A 267 -16.99 -6.97 -7.52
C ALA A 267 -17.38 -6.40 -8.89
N PRO A 268 -16.82 -6.84 -10.05
CA PRO A 268 -17.19 -6.29 -11.34
C PRO A 268 -18.68 -6.53 -11.67
N ALA A 269 -19.20 -7.71 -11.38
CA ALA A 269 -20.61 -8.04 -11.62
C ALA A 269 -21.54 -7.20 -10.71
N TYR A 270 -21.15 -6.97 -9.47
CA TYR A 270 -21.92 -6.11 -8.57
C TYR A 270 -21.95 -4.66 -9.03
N LEU A 271 -20.80 -4.10 -9.43
CA LEU A 271 -20.74 -2.75 -9.99
C LEU A 271 -21.61 -2.59 -11.24
N GLN A 272 -21.58 -3.56 -12.15
CA GLN A 272 -22.46 -3.57 -13.33
C GLN A 272 -23.94 -3.57 -12.94
N GLU A 273 -24.33 -4.29 -11.88
CA GLU A 273 -25.71 -4.28 -11.39
C GLU A 273 -26.11 -2.91 -10.84
N LEU A 274 -25.23 -2.25 -10.09
CA LEU A 274 -25.45 -0.89 -9.60
C LEU A 274 -25.62 0.09 -10.75
N ARG A 275 -24.72 0.05 -11.75
CA ARG A 275 -24.78 0.90 -12.94
C ARG A 275 -26.08 0.72 -13.74
N ARG A 276 -26.56 -0.52 -13.91
CA ARG A 276 -27.83 -0.79 -14.61
C ARG A 276 -29.05 -0.24 -13.88
N LYS A 277 -29.01 -0.13 -12.57
CA LYS A 277 -30.10 0.40 -11.74
C LYS A 277 -30.04 1.91 -11.59
N ALA A 278 -28.91 2.53 -11.89
CA ALA A 278 -28.67 3.96 -11.71
C ALA A 278 -29.09 4.77 -12.96
N GLU A 279 -29.56 5.97 -12.74
CA GLU A 279 -29.71 6.97 -13.79
C GLU A 279 -28.40 7.77 -13.89
N ILE A 280 -27.54 7.41 -14.84
CA ILE A 280 -26.29 8.10 -15.09
C ILE A 280 -26.49 9.04 -16.29
N LYS A 281 -26.54 10.34 -16.02
CA LYS A 281 -26.65 11.36 -17.05
C LYS A 281 -25.30 12.03 -17.24
N THR A 282 -24.76 11.96 -18.44
CA THR A 282 -23.63 12.81 -18.85
C THR A 282 -24.22 14.05 -19.52
N PRO A 283 -24.23 15.22 -18.87
CA PRO A 283 -24.62 16.45 -19.58
C PRO A 283 -23.65 16.64 -20.74
N ASP A 284 -24.16 17.13 -21.87
CA ASP A 284 -23.32 17.51 -23.02
C ASP A 284 -22.11 18.28 -22.48
N ALA A 285 -20.90 17.79 -22.76
CA ALA A 285 -19.69 18.38 -22.22
C ALA A 285 -19.76 19.90 -22.53
N PRO A 286 -19.69 20.76 -21.49
CA PRO A 286 -19.56 22.18 -21.78
C PRO A 286 -18.32 22.29 -22.64
N ALA A 287 -18.49 22.77 -23.90
CA ALA A 287 -17.37 23.06 -24.76
C ALA A 287 -16.43 23.94 -23.93
N LEU A 288 -15.29 23.44 -23.53
CA LEU A 288 -14.26 24.24 -22.88
C LEU A 288 -14.05 25.40 -23.83
N ALA A 289 -14.43 26.61 -23.39
CA ALA A 289 -14.38 27.77 -24.20
C ALA A 289 -12.99 27.85 -24.84
N PRO A 290 -12.88 28.02 -26.18
CA PRO A 290 -11.58 28.06 -26.83
C PRO A 290 -10.77 29.16 -26.16
N VAL A 291 -9.61 28.81 -25.61
CA VAL A 291 -8.65 29.79 -25.11
C VAL A 291 -8.32 30.69 -26.31
N LYS A 292 -8.85 31.93 -26.33
CA LYS A 292 -8.46 32.91 -27.33
C LYS A 292 -6.94 33.10 -27.23
N ARG A 293 -6.27 32.77 -28.31
CA ARG A 293 -4.83 33.00 -28.50
C ARG A 293 -4.51 34.48 -28.51
#